data_7845257c0babff010d6458e823946a89
#
_entry.id   7845257c0babff010d6458e823946a89
#
_cell.length_a   1.000
_cell.length_b   1.000
_cell.length_c   1.000
_cell.angle_alpha   90.00
_cell.angle_beta   90.00
_cell.angle_gamma   90.00
#
_symmetry.space_group_name_H-M   'P 1'
#
loop_
_entity.id
_entity.type
_entity.pdbx_description
1 polymer ?
#
loop_
_entity_poly.entity_id
_entity_poly.type
_entity_poly.pdbx_seq_one_letter_code
_entity_poly.pdbx_strand_id
1 'polypeptide(L)'
;MEDRIAAECAPLTEIRAHLATTADPAWLLKERVAEDLFAYLVVERSLLPEEWVKELAAWARPRGWTVSLQGRKIYAVPAPLTKSAAMREVARRTGATRTLAAGDSLLDADLLLAADLGWRPGHGELADEGWRAPHVVALEERGGPAGEEILRRFLAASAA
;
A
#
# COMPACT_ATOMS: atom_id res chain seq x y z
N MET A 1 -10.85 -13.66 -1.49
CA MET A 1 -10.59 -12.21 -1.43
C MET A 1 -11.77 -11.43 -2.02
N GLU A 2 -12.18 -11.73 -3.25
CA GLU A 2 -13.31 -11.07 -3.92
C GLU A 2 -14.60 -11.12 -3.10
N ASP A 3 -15.00 -12.30 -2.60
CA ASP A 3 -16.19 -12.45 -1.76
C ASP A 3 -16.16 -11.56 -0.51
N ARG A 4 -14.97 -11.39 0.07
CA ARG A 4 -14.78 -10.53 1.23
C ARG A 4 -14.91 -9.06 0.88
N ILE A 5 -14.34 -8.64 -0.26
CA ILE A 5 -14.50 -7.27 -0.76
C ILE A 5 -15.97 -6.99 -1.04
N ALA A 6 -16.67 -7.90 -1.71
CA ALA A 6 -18.09 -7.74 -2.02
C ALA A 6 -18.97 -7.66 -0.77
N ALA A 7 -18.59 -8.32 0.32
CA ALA A 7 -19.34 -8.31 1.58
C ALA A 7 -19.04 -7.09 2.47
N GLU A 8 -17.80 -6.58 2.45
CA GLU A 8 -17.33 -5.57 3.39
C GLU A 8 -17.19 -4.16 2.78
N CYS A 9 -17.24 -4.04 1.44
CA CYS A 9 -16.96 -2.78 0.76
C CYS A 9 -18.12 -2.34 -0.14
N ALA A 10 -18.33 -1.05 -0.26
CA ALA A 10 -19.18 -0.48 -1.29
C ALA A 10 -18.66 -0.84 -2.70
N PRO A 11 -19.52 -0.95 -3.72
CA PRO A 11 -19.07 -1.27 -5.07
C PRO A 11 -18.08 -0.23 -5.62
N LEU A 12 -17.11 -0.68 -6.43
CA LEU A 12 -16.17 0.21 -7.11
C LEU A 12 -16.87 1.29 -7.94
N THR A 13 -18.04 0.97 -8.51
CA THR A 13 -18.85 1.94 -9.27
C THR A 13 -19.31 3.12 -8.42
N GLU A 14 -19.61 2.93 -7.13
CA GLU A 14 -19.97 4.01 -6.21
C GLU A 14 -18.76 4.91 -5.92
N ILE A 15 -17.61 4.29 -5.70
CA ILE A 15 -16.35 5.03 -5.49
C ILE A 15 -16.03 5.89 -6.71
N ARG A 16 -16.10 5.31 -7.90
CA ARG A 16 -15.82 6.02 -9.15
C ARG A 16 -16.83 7.15 -9.42
N ALA A 17 -18.10 6.93 -9.14
CA ALA A 17 -19.12 7.98 -9.26
C ALA A 17 -18.80 9.17 -8.33
N HIS A 18 -18.37 8.91 -7.11
CA HIS A 18 -17.94 9.96 -6.18
C HIS A 18 -16.68 10.69 -6.67
N LEU A 19 -15.66 9.97 -7.13
CA LEU A 19 -14.46 10.57 -7.71
C LEU A 19 -14.81 11.46 -8.91
N ALA A 20 -15.68 11.01 -9.80
CA ALA A 20 -16.10 11.77 -10.98
C ALA A 20 -16.84 13.07 -10.64
N THR A 21 -17.51 13.14 -9.49
CA THR A 21 -18.28 14.32 -9.07
C THR A 21 -17.48 15.29 -8.19
N THR A 22 -16.40 14.84 -7.56
CA THR A 22 -15.66 15.63 -6.57
C THR A 22 -14.24 15.99 -7.00
N ALA A 23 -13.64 15.25 -7.94
CA ALA A 23 -12.32 15.55 -8.46
C ALA A 23 -12.37 16.71 -9.47
N ASP A 24 -11.48 17.71 -9.29
CA ASP A 24 -11.42 18.88 -10.15
C ASP A 24 -10.45 18.63 -11.33
N PRO A 25 -10.89 18.87 -12.58
CA PRO A 25 -10.02 18.81 -13.76
C PRO A 25 -8.77 19.66 -13.69
N ALA A 26 -8.72 20.68 -12.84
CA ALA A 26 -7.54 21.53 -12.67
C ALA A 26 -6.31 20.75 -12.20
N TRP A 27 -6.50 19.72 -11.39
CA TRP A 27 -5.41 18.89 -10.86
C TRP A 27 -5.54 17.40 -11.22
N LEU A 28 -6.73 16.94 -11.65
CA LEU A 28 -6.92 15.56 -12.09
C LEU A 28 -6.38 15.37 -13.51
N LEU A 29 -5.29 14.63 -13.65
CA LEU A 29 -4.70 14.31 -14.96
C LEU A 29 -5.31 13.06 -15.57
N LYS A 30 -5.61 12.05 -14.77
CA LYS A 30 -6.11 10.75 -15.24
C LYS A 30 -6.71 9.91 -14.13
N GLU A 31 -7.83 9.25 -14.42
CA GLU A 31 -8.36 8.13 -13.65
C GLU A 31 -7.92 6.80 -14.27
N ARG A 32 -7.66 5.81 -13.43
CA ARG A 32 -7.34 4.43 -13.80
C ARG A 32 -8.08 3.46 -12.89
N VAL A 33 -8.46 2.34 -13.45
CA VAL A 33 -8.97 1.17 -12.71
C VAL A 33 -7.98 0.03 -12.91
N ALA A 34 -7.66 -0.66 -11.84
CA ALA A 34 -6.78 -1.82 -11.85
C ALA A 34 -7.62 -3.10 -11.61
N GLU A 35 -7.65 -3.97 -12.61
CA GLU A 35 -8.28 -5.31 -12.58
C GLU A 35 -9.71 -5.32 -12.04
N ASP A 36 -10.47 -4.24 -12.26
CA ASP A 36 -11.80 -4.02 -11.71
C ASP A 36 -11.90 -4.10 -10.17
N LEU A 37 -10.75 -4.01 -9.48
CA LEU A 37 -10.64 -4.14 -8.02
C LEU A 37 -10.55 -2.78 -7.32
N PHE A 38 -9.79 -1.85 -7.86
CA PHE A 38 -9.59 -0.53 -7.24
C PHE A 38 -9.34 0.57 -8.27
N ALA A 39 -9.55 1.81 -7.86
CA ALA A 39 -9.27 2.98 -8.68
C ALA A 39 -8.05 3.76 -8.15
N TYR A 40 -7.34 4.43 -9.07
CA TYR A 40 -6.37 5.45 -8.69
C TYR A 40 -6.41 6.64 -9.62
N LEU A 41 -6.13 7.81 -9.07
CA LEU A 41 -6.03 9.07 -9.80
C LEU A 41 -4.56 9.43 -9.97
N VAL A 42 -4.19 9.91 -11.15
CA VAL A 42 -2.91 10.58 -11.39
C VAL A 42 -3.19 12.07 -11.32
N VAL A 43 -2.44 12.79 -10.51
CA VAL A 43 -2.73 14.19 -10.18
C VAL A 43 -1.53 15.11 -10.40
N GLU A 44 -1.81 16.39 -10.67
CA GLU A 44 -0.83 17.45 -10.55
C GLU A 44 -0.70 17.83 -9.06
N ARG A 45 0.39 17.37 -8.44
CA ARG A 45 0.56 17.41 -6.97
C ARG A 45 0.56 18.84 -6.42
N SER A 46 1.08 19.79 -7.18
CA SER A 46 1.16 21.20 -6.78
C SER A 46 -0.20 21.91 -6.74
N LEU A 47 -1.18 21.39 -7.45
CA LEU A 47 -2.54 21.93 -7.52
C LEU A 47 -3.55 21.15 -6.67
N LEU A 48 -3.17 19.97 -6.16
CA LEU A 48 -4.05 19.11 -5.39
C LEU A 48 -4.29 19.70 -3.99
N PRO A 49 -5.55 19.99 -3.61
CA PRO A 49 -5.87 20.40 -2.24
C PRO A 49 -5.69 19.22 -1.26
N GLU A 50 -4.90 19.40 -0.21
CA GLU A 50 -4.70 18.36 0.80
C GLU A 50 -6.01 18.03 1.54
N GLU A 51 -6.87 19.00 1.71
CA GLU A 51 -8.18 18.81 2.37
C GLU A 51 -9.07 17.87 1.56
N TRP A 52 -9.09 17.98 0.23
CA TRP A 52 -9.85 17.06 -0.62
C TRP A 52 -9.44 15.59 -0.41
N VAL A 53 -8.14 15.31 -0.24
CA VAL A 53 -7.66 13.94 0.03
C VAL A 53 -8.16 13.44 1.39
N LYS A 54 -8.19 14.30 2.41
CA LYS A 54 -8.71 13.95 3.74
C LYS A 54 -10.22 13.72 3.71
N GLU A 55 -10.96 14.58 3.02
CA GLU A 55 -12.41 14.44 2.83
C GLU A 55 -12.75 13.14 2.08
N LEU A 56 -12.03 12.83 1.01
CA LEU A 56 -12.17 11.58 0.29
C LEU A 56 -11.90 10.37 1.20
N ALA A 57 -10.83 10.42 2.00
CA ALA A 57 -10.50 9.34 2.93
C ALA A 57 -11.58 9.17 4.01
N ALA A 58 -12.10 10.27 4.56
CA ALA A 58 -13.19 10.25 5.53
C ALA A 58 -14.49 9.69 4.93
N TRP A 59 -14.81 10.04 3.69
CA TRP A 59 -15.98 9.54 2.97
C TRP A 59 -15.85 8.05 2.61
N ALA A 60 -14.67 7.61 2.18
CA ALA A 60 -14.41 6.23 1.73
C ALA A 60 -14.35 5.22 2.89
N ARG A 61 -13.83 5.63 4.05
CA ARG A 61 -13.60 4.76 5.21
C ARG A 61 -14.85 3.98 5.67
N PRO A 62 -16.02 4.61 5.92
CA PRO A 62 -17.22 3.88 6.33
C PRO A 62 -17.79 2.99 5.23
N ARG A 63 -17.30 3.10 4.01
CA ARG A 63 -17.64 2.28 2.84
C ARG A 63 -16.70 1.10 2.64
N GLY A 64 -15.80 0.84 3.59
CA GLY A 64 -14.82 -0.23 3.53
C GLY A 64 -13.64 0.05 2.59
N TRP A 65 -13.36 1.32 2.28
CA TRP A 65 -12.27 1.72 1.39
C TRP A 65 -11.20 2.54 2.10
N THR A 66 -9.96 2.34 1.69
CA THR A 66 -8.79 3.10 2.14
C THR A 66 -8.30 4.02 1.03
N VAL A 67 -7.98 5.26 1.38
CA VAL A 67 -7.40 6.23 0.46
C VAL A 67 -5.97 6.54 0.89
N SER A 68 -5.05 6.54 -0.06
CA SER A 68 -3.65 6.94 0.18
C SER A 68 -3.11 7.77 -0.98
N LEU A 69 -2.33 8.78 -0.64
CA LEU A 69 -1.60 9.61 -1.60
C LEU A 69 -0.13 9.20 -1.61
N GLN A 70 0.35 8.74 -2.76
CA GLN A 70 1.75 8.32 -2.96
C GLN A 70 2.33 9.06 -4.17
N GLY A 71 3.25 9.96 -3.92
CA GLY A 71 3.81 10.82 -4.96
C GLY A 71 2.73 11.59 -5.73
N ARG A 72 2.49 11.22 -6.97
CA ARG A 72 1.46 11.82 -7.85
C ARG A 72 0.22 10.93 -8.03
N LYS A 73 0.02 9.94 -7.18
CA LYS A 73 -1.11 9.01 -7.29
C LYS A 73 -1.93 8.97 -6.02
N ILE A 74 -3.24 9.08 -6.16
CA ILE A 74 -4.21 8.84 -5.09
C ILE A 74 -4.84 7.49 -5.36
N TYR A 75 -4.67 6.56 -4.45
CA TYR A 75 -5.25 5.23 -4.52
C TYR A 75 -6.51 5.17 -3.66
N ALA A 76 -7.60 4.66 -4.22
CA ALA A 76 -8.78 4.24 -3.48
C ALA A 76 -8.86 2.71 -3.59
N VAL A 77 -8.60 2.01 -2.49
CA VAL A 77 -8.42 0.56 -2.45
C VAL A 77 -9.37 -0.04 -1.42
N PRO A 78 -10.05 -1.17 -1.71
CA PRO A 78 -10.82 -1.90 -0.71
C PRO A 78 -9.98 -2.20 0.54
N ALA A 79 -10.48 -1.89 1.72
CA ALA A 79 -9.73 -2.06 2.97
C ALA A 79 -9.20 -3.50 3.20
N PRO A 80 -9.90 -4.58 2.80
CA PRO A 80 -9.37 -5.94 2.88
C PRO A 80 -8.22 -6.24 1.91
N LEU A 81 -8.03 -5.42 0.86
CA LEU A 81 -6.98 -5.61 -0.16
C LEU A 81 -5.67 -4.98 0.32
N THR A 82 -4.97 -5.67 1.20
CA THR A 82 -3.67 -5.24 1.74
C THR A 82 -2.53 -6.06 1.17
N LYS A 83 -1.29 -5.54 1.27
CA LYS A 83 -0.08 -6.26 0.85
C LYS A 83 0.08 -7.55 1.68
N SER A 84 -0.23 -7.52 2.97
CA SER A 84 -0.19 -8.70 3.83
C SER A 84 -1.22 -9.76 3.44
N ALA A 85 -2.42 -9.35 3.03
CA ALA A 85 -3.44 -10.27 2.54
C ALA A 85 -3.00 -10.97 1.25
N ALA A 86 -2.39 -10.23 0.32
CA ALA A 86 -1.81 -10.79 -0.90
C ALA A 86 -0.67 -11.78 -0.58
N MET A 87 0.24 -11.42 0.31
CA MET A 87 1.33 -12.30 0.75
C MET A 87 0.78 -13.62 1.35
N ARG A 88 -0.20 -13.53 2.26
CA ARG A 88 -0.82 -14.72 2.86
C ARG A 88 -1.49 -15.62 1.82
N GLU A 89 -2.17 -15.03 0.85
CA GLU A 89 -2.81 -15.79 -0.24
C GLU A 89 -1.78 -16.50 -1.13
N VAL A 90 -0.68 -15.83 -1.47
CA VAL A 90 0.42 -16.45 -2.21
C VAL A 90 1.04 -17.60 -1.38
N ALA A 91 1.35 -17.37 -0.10
CA ALA A 91 1.89 -18.40 0.79
C ALA A 91 0.96 -19.63 0.86
N ARG A 92 -0.34 -19.40 1.02
CA ARG A 92 -1.35 -20.47 1.02
C ARG A 92 -1.37 -21.28 -0.29
N ARG A 93 -1.29 -20.61 -1.44
CA ARG A 93 -1.30 -21.27 -2.77
C ARG A 93 -0.03 -22.05 -3.05
N THR A 94 1.11 -21.54 -2.61
CA THR A 94 2.41 -22.15 -2.87
C THR A 94 2.84 -23.17 -1.80
N GLY A 95 2.13 -23.23 -0.68
CA GLY A 95 2.52 -24.04 0.48
C GLY A 95 3.75 -23.47 1.20
N ALA A 96 4.07 -22.19 1.00
CA ALA A 96 5.21 -21.55 1.66
C ALA A 96 4.99 -21.53 3.18
N THR A 97 6.01 -21.99 3.91
CA THR A 97 6.02 -22.05 5.38
C THR A 97 6.74 -20.86 6.01
N ARG A 98 7.38 -20.03 5.20
CA ARG A 98 8.12 -18.84 5.63
C ARG A 98 7.91 -17.69 4.65
N THR A 99 7.77 -16.50 5.20
CA THR A 99 7.52 -15.27 4.45
C THR A 99 8.58 -14.22 4.80
N LEU A 100 9.10 -13.59 3.78
CA LEU A 100 10.09 -12.51 3.88
C LEU A 100 9.50 -11.25 3.27
N ALA A 101 9.70 -10.10 3.90
CA ALA A 101 9.19 -8.82 3.41
C ALA A 101 10.23 -7.70 3.48
N ALA A 102 10.11 -6.76 2.57
CA ALA A 102 10.81 -5.49 2.65
C ALA A 102 9.88 -4.34 2.23
N GLY A 103 10.10 -3.17 2.80
CA GLY A 103 9.31 -1.99 2.48
C GLY A 103 9.84 -0.74 3.18
N ASP A 104 9.47 0.43 2.65
CA ASP A 104 9.93 1.73 3.11
C ASP A 104 8.78 2.70 3.41
N SER A 105 7.57 2.40 2.95
CA SER A 105 6.39 3.25 3.12
C SER A 105 5.51 2.79 4.30
N LEU A 106 4.68 3.70 4.82
CA LEU A 106 3.69 3.36 5.85
C LEU A 106 2.70 2.26 5.39
N LEU A 107 2.46 2.15 4.08
CA LEU A 107 1.64 1.08 3.51
C LEU A 107 2.32 -0.30 3.52
N ASP A 108 3.63 -0.35 3.79
CA ASP A 108 4.36 -1.61 3.93
C ASP A 108 4.35 -2.12 5.38
N ALA A 109 3.91 -1.30 6.33
CA ALA A 109 3.92 -1.66 7.74
C ALA A 109 3.10 -2.93 8.02
N ASP A 110 1.93 -3.09 7.42
CA ASP A 110 1.09 -4.29 7.58
C ASP A 110 1.74 -5.54 6.97
N LEU A 111 2.41 -5.40 5.83
CA LEU A 111 3.18 -6.46 5.19
C LEU A 111 4.35 -6.89 6.07
N LEU A 112 5.13 -5.93 6.56
CA LEU A 112 6.27 -6.18 7.42
C LEU A 112 5.86 -6.82 8.76
N LEU A 113 4.74 -6.39 9.35
CA LEU A 113 4.20 -7.00 10.58
C LEU A 113 3.69 -8.42 10.37
N ALA A 114 3.22 -8.76 9.18
CA ALA A 114 2.65 -10.06 8.86
C ALA A 114 3.69 -11.08 8.39
N ALA A 115 4.88 -10.65 7.99
CA ALA A 115 5.96 -11.53 7.56
C ALA A 115 6.71 -12.17 8.75
N ASP A 116 7.35 -13.32 8.52
CA ASP A 116 8.18 -13.97 9.54
C ASP A 116 9.47 -13.21 9.79
N LEU A 117 10.04 -12.60 8.75
CA LEU A 117 11.19 -11.69 8.82
C LEU A 117 10.97 -10.51 7.88
N GLY A 118 11.41 -9.33 8.30
CA GLY A 118 11.31 -8.11 7.52
C GLY A 118 12.57 -7.25 7.54
N TRP A 119 12.72 -6.43 6.52
CA TRP A 119 13.78 -5.41 6.43
C TRP A 119 13.22 -4.11 5.92
N ARG A 120 13.65 -3.00 6.52
CA ARG A 120 13.39 -1.68 5.99
C ARG A 120 14.68 -0.90 5.78
N PRO A 121 14.80 -0.10 4.71
CA PRO A 121 15.95 0.75 4.49
C PRO A 121 16.02 1.88 5.53
N GLY A 122 17.16 2.58 5.58
CA GLY A 122 17.36 3.78 6.39
C GLY A 122 16.72 5.05 5.83
N HIS A 123 15.80 4.93 4.88
CA HIS A 123 15.04 6.03 4.25
C HIS A 123 13.58 5.63 4.07
N GLY A 124 12.76 6.58 3.63
CA GLY A 124 11.32 6.39 3.41
C GLY A 124 10.49 6.66 4.66
N GLU A 125 9.16 6.65 4.51
CA GLU A 125 8.21 7.04 5.55
C GLU A 125 8.41 6.26 6.85
N LEU A 126 8.64 4.94 6.78
CA LEU A 126 8.90 4.11 7.97
C LEU A 126 10.17 4.51 8.73
N ALA A 127 11.20 4.98 8.01
CA ALA A 127 12.42 5.44 8.66
C ALA A 127 12.23 6.83 9.28
N ASP A 128 11.56 7.73 8.56
CA ASP A 128 11.31 9.11 8.98
C ASP A 128 10.40 9.15 10.23
N GLU A 129 9.42 8.24 10.32
CA GLU A 129 8.55 8.04 11.49
C GLU A 129 9.21 7.20 12.62
N GLY A 130 10.44 6.74 12.44
CA GLY A 130 11.12 5.89 13.42
C GLY A 130 10.43 4.55 13.69
N TRP A 131 9.62 4.07 12.74
CA TRP A 131 8.85 2.84 12.87
C TRP A 131 9.73 1.61 13.08
N ARG A 132 9.33 0.70 14.00
CA ARG A 132 10.06 -0.52 14.34
C ARG A 132 9.10 -1.65 14.69
N ALA A 133 9.56 -2.90 14.44
CA ALA A 133 8.89 -4.11 14.92
C ALA A 133 9.96 -5.16 15.30
N PRO A 134 9.69 -6.09 16.24
CA PRO A 134 10.70 -7.00 16.79
C PRO A 134 11.41 -7.88 15.75
N HIS A 135 10.69 -8.32 14.71
CA HIS A 135 11.20 -9.19 13.64
C HIS A 135 11.56 -8.43 12.35
N VAL A 136 11.61 -7.10 12.42
CA VAL A 136 11.99 -6.24 11.30
C VAL A 136 13.30 -5.53 11.59
N VAL A 137 14.30 -5.81 10.75
CA VAL A 137 15.61 -5.15 10.82
C VAL A 137 15.54 -3.81 10.11
N ALA A 138 15.83 -2.75 10.86
CA ALA A 138 16.03 -1.42 10.29
C ALA A 138 17.48 -1.30 9.83
N LEU A 139 17.69 -1.15 8.53
CA LEU A 139 19.02 -0.90 7.96
C LEU A 139 19.41 0.57 8.15
N GLU A 140 20.69 0.83 8.19
CA GLU A 140 21.25 2.20 8.17
C GLU A 140 21.44 2.68 6.73
N GLU A 141 21.68 1.75 5.80
CA GLU A 141 21.89 2.01 4.38
C GLU A 141 20.65 2.66 3.75
N ARG A 142 20.90 3.47 2.72
CA ARG A 142 19.90 4.23 1.96
C ARG A 142 20.05 3.97 0.46
N GLY A 143 18.97 4.13 -0.31
CA GLY A 143 18.98 4.00 -1.78
C GLY A 143 19.46 2.64 -2.26
N GLY A 144 20.30 2.62 -3.29
CA GLY A 144 20.83 1.40 -3.91
C GLY A 144 21.53 0.44 -2.95
N PRO A 145 22.46 0.91 -2.08
CA PRO A 145 23.10 0.07 -1.07
C PRO A 145 22.12 -0.65 -0.14
N ALA A 146 21.03 0.02 0.27
CA ALA A 146 19.99 -0.64 1.08
C ALA A 146 19.29 -1.76 0.32
N GLY A 147 18.98 -1.53 -0.97
CA GLY A 147 18.39 -2.55 -1.84
C GLY A 147 19.28 -3.78 -2.01
N GLU A 148 20.58 -3.55 -2.21
CA GLU A 148 21.58 -4.64 -2.31
C GLU A 148 21.67 -5.45 -1.01
N GLU A 149 21.71 -4.78 0.14
CA GLU A 149 21.76 -5.46 1.44
C GLU A 149 20.47 -6.25 1.72
N ILE A 150 19.30 -5.71 1.38
CA ILE A 150 18.01 -6.43 1.49
C ILE A 150 18.03 -7.69 0.65
N LEU A 151 18.49 -7.63 -0.62
CA LEU A 151 18.58 -8.81 -1.49
C LEU A 151 19.54 -9.85 -0.92
N ARG A 152 20.69 -9.44 -0.40
CA ARG A 152 21.65 -10.35 0.24
C ARG A 152 21.04 -11.08 1.44
N ARG A 153 20.27 -10.36 2.25
CA ARG A 153 19.57 -10.94 3.42
C ARG A 153 18.43 -11.87 3.01
N PHE A 154 17.69 -11.55 1.95
CA PHE A 154 16.69 -12.45 1.39
C PHE A 154 17.33 -13.77 0.93
N LEU A 155 18.43 -13.71 0.20
CA LEU A 155 19.15 -14.91 -0.25
C LEU A 155 19.64 -15.75 0.95
N ALA A 156 20.25 -15.12 1.93
CA ALA A 156 20.72 -15.81 3.14
C ALA A 156 19.57 -16.46 3.93
N ALA A 157 18.45 -15.76 4.09
CA ALA A 157 17.29 -16.27 4.81
C ALA A 157 16.54 -17.37 4.05
N SER A 158 16.61 -17.39 2.72
CA SER A 158 15.98 -18.43 1.89
C SER A 158 16.79 -19.74 1.86
N ALA A 159 18.08 -19.71 2.21
CA ALA A 159 18.97 -20.86 2.26
C ALA A 159 19.00 -21.56 3.63
N ALA A 160 18.37 -20.96 4.63
CA ALA A 160 18.29 -21.47 6.01
C ALA A 160 16.95 -22.16 6.29
#